data_10fb3b377f540f88b551d4336bd30c0d
#
_entry.id   10fb3b377f540f88b551d4336bd30c0d
#
_cell.length_a   1.000
_cell.length_b   1.000
_cell.length_c   1.000
_cell.angle_alpha   90.00
_cell.angle_beta   90.00
_cell.angle_gamma   90.00
#
_symmetry.space_group_name_H-M   'P 1'
#
loop_
_entity.id
_entity.type
_entity.pdbx_description
1 polymer ?
#
loop_
_entity_poly.entity_id
_entity_poly.type
_entity_poly.pdbx_seq_one_letter_code
_entity_poly.pdbx_strand_id
1 'polypeptide(L)'
;MKVWAYVIAWNEELMLPYYLRHYSTFCDKIIVYDNMSTDSTRMIAESYGDLVEVVPFDSGEEFNDYVHIELKRNSLKNAKGNADFVILCDCDEFVFHKDIRSFLNDNKDCSVFYPAGFQMISDDFPKDLEGQLYDYVQWGEPSPWYTKPMIINLNVIDDVNWVEGAHELDPNLNLGSFWHPVPEDIRPIGEYKEHVWGKWQKMWEILDTFNSKPLKMLHYKYLGADYVSNRYKLYA
;
A
#
# COMPACT_ATOMS: atom_id res chain seq x y z
N MET A 1 -11.32 -10.96 14.32
CA MET A 1 -10.93 -9.97 13.30
C MET A 1 -10.07 -10.65 12.27
N LYS A 2 -10.49 -10.61 11.00
CA LYS A 2 -9.78 -11.17 9.85
C LYS A 2 -9.26 -10.04 8.97
N VAL A 3 -7.98 -10.10 8.63
CA VAL A 3 -7.29 -9.10 7.80
C VAL A 3 -6.78 -9.78 6.54
N TRP A 4 -7.20 -9.32 5.38
CA TRP A 4 -6.71 -9.80 4.10
C TRP A 4 -5.88 -8.73 3.40
N ALA A 5 -4.82 -9.13 2.70
CA ALA A 5 -4.03 -8.25 1.86
C ALA A 5 -4.17 -8.65 0.38
N TYR A 6 -4.20 -7.66 -0.49
CA TYR A 6 -4.23 -7.83 -1.94
C TYR A 6 -3.08 -7.05 -2.56
N VAL A 7 -2.38 -7.66 -3.47
CA VAL A 7 -1.26 -7.06 -4.20
C VAL A 7 -1.28 -7.47 -5.65
N ILE A 8 -0.92 -6.56 -6.53
CA ILE A 8 -0.65 -6.84 -7.93
C ILE A 8 0.87 -7.00 -8.08
N ALA A 9 1.30 -8.08 -8.72
CA ALA A 9 2.70 -8.37 -8.95
C ALA A 9 2.97 -8.64 -10.43
N TRP A 10 4.05 -8.05 -10.95
CA TRP A 10 4.60 -8.32 -12.27
C TRP A 10 6.12 -8.27 -12.22
N ASN A 11 6.76 -9.44 -12.31
CA ASN A 11 8.22 -9.60 -12.23
C ASN A 11 8.81 -8.94 -10.94
N GLU A 12 8.26 -9.35 -9.79
CA GLU A 12 8.57 -8.83 -8.46
C GLU A 12 9.41 -9.83 -7.62
N GLU A 13 10.19 -10.71 -8.25
CA GLU A 13 10.96 -11.74 -7.54
C GLU A 13 11.88 -11.20 -6.44
N LEU A 14 12.35 -9.94 -6.55
CA LEU A 14 13.20 -9.30 -5.56
C LEU A 14 12.40 -8.71 -4.38
N MET A 15 11.25 -8.08 -4.64
CA MET A 15 10.47 -7.36 -3.62
C MET A 15 9.43 -8.25 -2.95
N LEU A 16 8.78 -9.14 -3.70
CA LEU A 16 7.70 -9.99 -3.20
C LEU A 16 8.07 -10.84 -1.97
N PRO A 17 9.30 -11.39 -1.84
CA PRO A 17 9.70 -12.11 -0.62
C PRO A 17 9.59 -11.27 0.65
N TYR A 18 9.99 -9.99 0.58
CA TYR A 18 9.87 -9.06 1.71
C TYR A 18 8.42 -8.69 1.99
N TYR A 19 7.64 -8.44 0.94
CA TYR A 19 6.21 -8.17 1.03
C TYR A 19 5.49 -9.32 1.75
N LEU A 20 5.65 -10.53 1.27
CA LEU A 20 4.98 -11.71 1.84
C LEU A 20 5.42 -11.96 3.28
N ARG A 21 6.70 -11.83 3.59
CA ARG A 21 7.21 -11.97 4.96
C ARG A 21 6.60 -10.95 5.90
N HIS A 22 6.44 -9.71 5.45
CA HIS A 22 5.83 -8.65 6.26
C HIS A 22 4.35 -8.92 6.52
N TYR A 23 3.56 -9.09 5.47
CA TYR A 23 2.12 -9.23 5.58
C TYR A 23 1.70 -10.58 6.20
N SER A 24 2.50 -11.64 6.09
CA SER A 24 2.25 -12.92 6.75
C SER A 24 2.28 -12.84 8.28
N THR A 25 2.89 -11.81 8.87
CA THR A 25 2.93 -11.65 10.32
C THR A 25 1.59 -11.27 10.95
N PHE A 26 0.65 -10.71 10.16
CA PHE A 26 -0.61 -10.23 10.70
C PHE A 26 -1.83 -10.42 9.79
N CYS A 27 -1.66 -10.76 8.52
CA CYS A 27 -2.77 -11.08 7.62
C CYS A 27 -3.19 -12.54 7.76
N ASP A 28 -4.50 -12.78 7.68
CA ASP A 28 -5.08 -14.13 7.68
C ASP A 28 -5.10 -14.74 6.27
N LYS A 29 -4.99 -13.90 5.23
CA LYS A 29 -4.88 -14.31 3.83
C LYS A 29 -4.21 -13.20 3.01
N ILE A 30 -3.43 -13.60 2.02
CA ILE A 30 -2.82 -12.71 1.03
C ILE A 30 -3.22 -13.18 -0.36
N ILE A 31 -3.73 -12.28 -1.19
CA ILE A 31 -4.07 -12.56 -2.57
C ILE A 31 -3.08 -11.82 -3.47
N VAL A 32 -2.34 -12.58 -4.26
CA VAL A 32 -1.37 -12.06 -5.24
C VAL A 32 -2.00 -12.16 -6.63
N TYR A 33 -2.34 -11.03 -7.21
CA TYR A 33 -2.71 -10.94 -8.62
C TYR A 33 -1.42 -10.94 -9.46
N ASP A 34 -1.12 -12.07 -10.07
CA ASP A 34 0.07 -12.25 -10.91
C ASP A 34 -0.23 -11.84 -12.35
N ASN A 35 0.32 -10.70 -12.78
CA ASN A 35 0.18 -10.17 -14.12
C ASN A 35 1.13 -10.87 -15.10
N MET A 36 0.95 -12.19 -15.28
CA MET A 36 1.74 -13.01 -16.22
C MET A 36 3.25 -12.88 -16.01
N SER A 37 3.73 -12.89 -14.77
CA SER A 37 5.16 -12.81 -14.45
C SER A 37 5.95 -13.93 -15.11
N THR A 38 7.15 -13.58 -15.58
CA THR A 38 8.09 -14.48 -16.28
C THR A 38 9.32 -14.85 -15.46
N ASP A 39 9.49 -14.22 -14.30
CA ASP A 39 10.53 -14.49 -13.31
C ASP A 39 10.03 -15.47 -12.21
N SER A 40 10.68 -15.48 -11.05
CA SER A 40 10.33 -16.37 -9.93
C SER A 40 9.12 -15.88 -9.10
N THR A 41 8.48 -14.77 -9.43
CA THR A 41 7.39 -14.14 -8.66
C THR A 41 6.31 -15.14 -8.26
N ARG A 42 5.76 -15.87 -9.23
CA ARG A 42 4.70 -16.84 -9.00
C ARG A 42 5.13 -17.98 -8.08
N MET A 43 6.30 -18.55 -8.34
CA MET A 43 6.86 -19.64 -7.53
C MET A 43 7.07 -19.20 -6.07
N ILE A 44 7.54 -17.97 -5.86
CA ILE A 44 7.71 -17.37 -4.53
C ILE A 44 6.36 -17.26 -3.82
N ALA A 45 5.34 -16.72 -4.50
CA ALA A 45 4.00 -16.59 -3.92
C ALA A 45 3.40 -17.96 -3.53
N GLU A 46 3.46 -18.93 -4.43
CA GLU A 46 2.95 -20.30 -4.22
C GLU A 46 3.67 -21.02 -3.06
N SER A 47 4.91 -20.68 -2.74
CA SER A 47 5.68 -21.28 -1.66
C SER A 47 5.11 -21.01 -0.25
N TYR A 48 4.22 -20.04 -0.09
CA TYR A 48 3.57 -19.70 1.18
C TYR A 48 2.32 -20.55 1.47
N GLY A 49 1.97 -21.48 0.59
CA GLY A 49 0.88 -22.45 0.80
C GLY A 49 -0.48 -21.77 0.98
N ASP A 50 -1.28 -22.27 1.92
CA ASP A 50 -2.67 -21.84 2.12
C ASP A 50 -2.85 -20.37 2.53
N LEU A 51 -1.78 -19.72 3.00
CA LEU A 51 -1.83 -18.31 3.36
C LEU A 51 -1.94 -17.41 2.12
N VAL A 52 -1.34 -17.83 0.99
CA VAL A 52 -1.24 -17.03 -0.24
C VAL A 52 -2.03 -17.69 -1.35
N GLU A 53 -3.00 -16.97 -1.89
CA GLU A 53 -3.70 -17.33 -3.12
C GLU A 53 -3.13 -16.56 -4.29
N VAL A 54 -2.69 -17.26 -5.34
CA VAL A 54 -2.20 -16.64 -6.58
C VAL A 54 -3.31 -16.67 -7.61
N VAL A 55 -3.70 -15.48 -8.09
CA VAL A 55 -4.73 -15.28 -9.11
C VAL A 55 -4.07 -14.70 -10.36
N PRO A 56 -3.92 -15.48 -11.42
CA PRO A 56 -3.36 -14.97 -12.67
C PRO A 56 -4.33 -14.00 -13.35
N PHE A 57 -3.81 -12.93 -13.90
CA PHE A 57 -4.53 -12.02 -14.78
C PHE A 57 -3.59 -11.49 -15.87
N ASP A 58 -4.16 -10.85 -16.87
CA ASP A 58 -3.43 -10.24 -17.96
C ASP A 58 -3.98 -8.83 -18.18
N SER A 59 -3.16 -7.80 -17.94
CA SER A 59 -3.54 -6.40 -18.18
C SER A 59 -3.34 -5.96 -19.63
N GLY A 60 -2.81 -6.85 -20.50
CA GLY A 60 -2.37 -6.52 -21.84
C GLY A 60 -0.94 -5.99 -21.90
N GLU A 61 -0.56 -5.48 -23.07
CA GLU A 61 0.82 -5.03 -23.34
C GLU A 61 1.18 -3.69 -22.68
N GLU A 62 0.19 -2.91 -22.22
CA GLU A 62 0.40 -1.58 -21.62
C GLU A 62 -0.16 -1.54 -20.20
N PHE A 63 0.49 -0.71 -19.36
CA PHE A 63 0.00 -0.39 -18.02
C PHE A 63 -1.40 0.26 -18.12
N ASN A 64 -2.37 -0.28 -17.39
CA ASN A 64 -3.76 0.17 -17.45
C ASN A 64 -4.33 0.40 -16.05
N ASP A 65 -4.38 1.68 -15.64
CA ASP A 65 -4.92 2.09 -14.35
C ASP A 65 -6.36 1.62 -14.10
N TYR A 66 -7.21 1.58 -15.13
CA TYR A 66 -8.59 1.13 -14.99
C TYR A 66 -8.68 -0.35 -14.60
N VAL A 67 -7.82 -1.20 -15.18
CA VAL A 67 -7.75 -2.62 -14.80
C VAL A 67 -7.33 -2.75 -13.34
N HIS A 68 -6.35 -1.98 -12.89
CA HIS A 68 -5.88 -2.00 -11.50
C HIS A 68 -6.96 -1.53 -10.51
N ILE A 69 -7.68 -0.45 -10.84
CA ILE A 69 -8.80 0.05 -10.03
C ILE A 69 -9.92 -1.00 -9.95
N GLU A 70 -10.25 -1.63 -11.07
CA GLU A 70 -11.29 -2.67 -11.11
C GLU A 70 -10.89 -3.90 -10.30
N LEU A 71 -9.63 -4.33 -10.35
CA LEU A 71 -9.10 -5.40 -9.50
C LEU A 71 -9.23 -5.05 -8.02
N LYS A 72 -8.87 -3.82 -7.61
CA LYS A 72 -9.04 -3.35 -6.23
C LYS A 72 -10.50 -3.39 -5.79
N ARG A 73 -11.43 -2.94 -6.61
CA ARG A 73 -12.87 -3.00 -6.32
C ARG A 73 -13.38 -4.44 -6.23
N ASN A 74 -12.96 -5.31 -7.14
CA ASN A 74 -13.34 -6.73 -7.11
C ASN A 74 -12.76 -7.44 -5.89
N SER A 75 -11.57 -7.05 -5.43
CA SER A 75 -10.97 -7.53 -4.18
C SER A 75 -11.87 -7.26 -2.96
N LEU A 76 -12.44 -6.05 -2.87
CA LEU A 76 -13.37 -5.70 -1.79
C LEU A 76 -14.63 -6.56 -1.84
N LYS A 77 -15.22 -6.74 -3.04
CA LYS A 77 -16.41 -7.58 -3.22
C LYS A 77 -16.14 -9.04 -2.82
N ASN A 78 -14.98 -9.58 -3.19
CA ASN A 78 -14.58 -10.96 -2.86
C ASN A 78 -14.31 -11.14 -1.36
N ALA A 79 -13.78 -10.11 -0.71
CA ALA A 79 -13.49 -10.13 0.72
C ALA A 79 -14.75 -9.93 1.58
N LYS A 80 -15.80 -9.29 1.06
CA LYS A 80 -17.02 -8.97 1.81
C LYS A 80 -17.64 -10.24 2.43
N GLY A 81 -17.85 -10.19 3.76
CA GLY A 81 -18.33 -11.34 4.55
C GLY A 81 -17.27 -12.38 4.90
N ASN A 82 -16.05 -12.27 4.35
CA ASN A 82 -14.93 -13.17 4.62
C ASN A 82 -13.81 -12.50 5.41
N ALA A 83 -13.61 -11.20 5.25
CA ALA A 83 -12.64 -10.39 5.97
C ALA A 83 -13.31 -9.17 6.62
N ASP A 84 -12.74 -8.72 7.74
CA ASP A 84 -13.13 -7.48 8.42
C ASP A 84 -12.41 -6.28 7.82
N PHE A 85 -11.11 -6.45 7.56
CA PHE A 85 -10.24 -5.42 6.97
C PHE A 85 -9.55 -5.94 5.72
N VAL A 86 -9.45 -5.09 4.72
CA VAL A 86 -8.73 -5.34 3.48
C VAL A 86 -7.63 -4.30 3.31
N ILE A 87 -6.40 -4.77 3.06
CA ILE A 87 -5.26 -3.94 2.71
C ILE A 87 -5.02 -4.06 1.21
N LEU A 88 -4.93 -2.92 0.54
CA LEU A 88 -4.71 -2.82 -0.90
C LEU A 88 -3.47 -1.96 -1.15
N CYS A 89 -2.38 -2.58 -1.55
CA CYS A 89 -1.08 -1.92 -1.72
C CYS A 89 -0.27 -2.58 -2.82
N ASP A 90 0.74 -1.88 -3.29
CA ASP A 90 1.70 -2.38 -4.27
C ASP A 90 2.80 -3.20 -3.57
N CYS A 91 3.60 -3.99 -4.32
CA CYS A 91 4.64 -4.86 -3.72
C CYS A 91 5.69 -4.10 -2.90
N ASP A 92 5.93 -2.84 -3.21
CA ASP A 92 6.91 -1.97 -2.55
C ASP A 92 6.31 -1.08 -1.45
N GLU A 93 5.05 -1.34 -1.04
CA GLU A 93 4.33 -0.57 -0.04
C GLU A 93 4.01 -1.41 1.21
N PHE A 94 4.54 -0.99 2.34
CA PHE A 94 4.43 -1.72 3.60
C PHE A 94 3.68 -0.90 4.64
N VAL A 95 2.47 -1.34 4.99
CA VAL A 95 1.70 -0.75 6.10
C VAL A 95 2.34 -1.18 7.40
N PHE A 96 2.91 -0.24 8.14
CA PHE A 96 3.68 -0.50 9.35
C PHE A 96 3.00 0.07 10.60
N HIS A 97 2.85 -0.78 11.59
CA HIS A 97 2.52 -0.45 12.98
C HIS A 97 3.10 -1.54 13.87
N LYS A 98 3.58 -1.17 15.07
CA LYS A 98 4.20 -2.15 15.99
C LYS A 98 3.24 -3.28 16.41
N ASP A 99 1.92 -2.99 16.45
CA ASP A 99 0.84 -3.94 16.69
C ASP A 99 -0.36 -3.53 15.86
N ILE A 100 -0.34 -3.90 14.58
CA ILE A 100 -1.37 -3.50 13.61
C ILE A 100 -2.75 -4.06 13.95
N ARG A 101 -2.82 -5.28 14.48
CA ARG A 101 -4.11 -5.91 14.80
C ARG A 101 -4.80 -5.21 15.98
N SER A 102 -4.06 -4.87 17.03
CA SER A 102 -4.59 -4.06 18.13
C SER A 102 -5.03 -2.68 17.64
N PHE A 103 -4.22 -2.03 16.82
CA PHE A 103 -4.53 -0.71 16.26
C PHE A 103 -5.84 -0.72 15.46
N LEU A 104 -6.03 -1.70 14.57
CA LEU A 104 -7.26 -1.83 13.78
C LEU A 104 -8.48 -2.10 14.66
N ASN A 105 -8.33 -2.94 15.69
CA ASN A 105 -9.40 -3.22 16.64
C ASN A 105 -9.82 -1.97 17.43
N ASP A 106 -8.85 -1.17 17.87
CA ASP A 106 -9.09 0.06 18.64
C ASP A 106 -9.75 1.17 17.78
N ASN A 107 -9.58 1.08 16.46
CA ASN A 107 -10.16 2.01 15.48
C ASN A 107 -11.22 1.35 14.58
N LYS A 108 -11.92 0.33 15.07
CA LYS A 108 -12.90 -0.46 14.30
C LYS A 108 -14.09 0.31 13.75
N ASP A 109 -14.34 1.53 14.23
CA ASP A 109 -15.41 2.42 13.76
C ASP A 109 -14.95 3.28 12.56
N CYS A 110 -13.66 3.25 12.22
CA CYS A 110 -13.14 3.92 11.03
C CYS A 110 -13.39 3.08 9.78
N SER A 111 -13.88 3.71 8.72
CA SER A 111 -14.18 3.06 7.43
C SER A 111 -12.92 2.83 6.59
N VAL A 112 -12.03 3.84 6.56
CA VAL A 112 -10.83 3.88 5.72
C VAL A 112 -9.65 4.41 6.52
N PHE A 113 -8.46 3.86 6.27
CA PHE A 113 -7.22 4.32 6.90
C PHE A 113 -6.23 4.80 5.86
N TYR A 114 -5.69 5.99 6.12
CA TYR A 114 -4.63 6.63 5.34
C TYR A 114 -3.33 6.60 6.16
N PRO A 115 -2.47 5.59 6.02
CA PRO A 115 -1.20 5.56 6.75
C PRO A 115 -0.33 6.76 6.39
N ALA A 116 0.44 7.27 7.34
CA ALA A 116 1.41 8.34 7.09
C ALA A 116 2.51 7.83 6.13
N GLY A 117 2.60 8.41 4.93
CA GLY A 117 3.50 7.96 3.87
C GLY A 117 4.95 8.37 4.11
N PHE A 118 5.87 7.43 3.86
CA PHE A 118 7.32 7.65 3.88
C PHE A 118 7.94 7.08 2.63
N GLN A 119 8.73 7.89 1.93
CA GLN A 119 9.59 7.41 0.84
C GLN A 119 10.89 6.88 1.43
N MET A 120 11.09 5.57 1.36
CA MET A 120 12.29 4.91 1.88
C MET A 120 13.41 4.90 0.86
N ILE A 121 14.64 5.07 1.32
CA ILE A 121 15.83 5.22 0.47
C ILE A 121 16.98 4.36 1.02
N SER A 122 17.73 3.74 0.11
CA SER A 122 19.02 3.11 0.42
C SER A 122 19.95 3.21 -0.78
N ASP A 123 21.25 3.09 -0.55
CA ASP A 123 22.26 3.13 -1.61
C ASP A 123 22.19 1.86 -2.49
N ASP A 124 21.85 0.73 -1.88
CA ASP A 124 21.72 -0.56 -2.55
C ASP A 124 20.41 -1.28 -2.14
N PHE A 125 19.94 -2.18 -3.02
CA PHE A 125 18.88 -3.11 -2.68
C PHE A 125 19.40 -4.15 -1.67
N PRO A 126 18.75 -4.37 -0.51
CA PRO A 126 19.15 -5.36 0.47
C PRO A 126 19.15 -6.77 -0.12
N LYS A 127 20.24 -7.51 0.08
CA LYS A 127 20.42 -8.88 -0.46
C LYS A 127 20.10 -9.97 0.54
N ASP A 128 20.05 -9.62 1.81
CA ASP A 128 19.70 -10.56 2.88
C ASP A 128 18.20 -10.64 3.04
N LEU A 129 17.65 -11.86 2.93
CA LEU A 129 16.22 -12.12 2.96
C LEU A 129 15.73 -12.68 4.31
N GLU A 130 16.56 -12.78 5.34
CA GLU A 130 16.17 -13.36 6.63
C GLU A 130 15.34 -12.41 7.49
N GLY A 131 15.62 -11.08 7.42
CA GLY A 131 14.94 -10.04 8.19
C GLY A 131 13.78 -9.38 7.43
N GLN A 132 13.13 -8.44 8.10
CA GLN A 132 12.16 -7.54 7.48
C GLN A 132 12.89 -6.44 6.70
N LEU A 133 12.28 -5.90 5.63
CA LEU A 133 12.92 -4.87 4.82
C LEU A 133 13.29 -3.62 5.63
N TYR A 134 12.47 -3.25 6.61
CA TYR A 134 12.72 -2.12 7.52
C TYR A 134 13.84 -2.39 8.56
N ASP A 135 14.34 -3.62 8.69
CA ASP A 135 15.52 -3.90 9.50
C ASP A 135 16.80 -3.43 8.79
N TYR A 136 16.78 -3.36 7.47
CA TYR A 136 17.90 -2.96 6.61
C TYR A 136 17.76 -1.52 6.10
N VAL A 137 16.57 -1.14 5.66
CA VAL A 137 16.29 0.19 5.12
C VAL A 137 15.55 1.02 6.15
N GLN A 138 16.30 1.78 6.92
CA GLN A 138 15.79 2.57 8.07
C GLN A 138 15.70 4.07 7.77
N TRP A 139 16.19 4.52 6.62
CA TRP A 139 16.15 5.92 6.23
C TRP A 139 15.01 6.17 5.26
N GLY A 140 14.28 7.25 5.50
CA GLY A 140 13.18 7.65 4.65
C GLY A 140 12.75 9.08 4.91
N GLU A 141 12.06 9.67 3.94
CA GLU A 141 11.52 11.01 4.00
C GLU A 141 9.99 10.94 4.12
N PRO A 142 9.37 11.67 5.07
CA PRO A 142 7.93 11.81 5.10
C PRO A 142 7.41 12.37 3.77
N SER A 143 6.39 11.73 3.21
CA SER A 143 5.81 12.11 1.94
C SER A 143 4.28 12.07 1.99
N PRO A 144 3.61 13.22 2.07
CA PRO A 144 2.15 13.27 2.02
C PRO A 144 1.56 12.67 0.73
N TRP A 145 2.32 12.67 -0.35
CA TRP A 145 1.93 12.06 -1.62
C TRP A 145 1.65 10.55 -1.51
N TYR A 146 2.37 9.87 -0.61
CA TYR A 146 2.16 8.46 -0.34
C TYR A 146 1.21 8.18 0.83
N THR A 147 0.55 9.22 1.36
CA THR A 147 -0.55 9.08 2.31
C THR A 147 -1.83 8.84 1.51
N LYS A 148 -2.15 7.58 1.28
CA LYS A 148 -3.27 7.16 0.43
C LYS A 148 -4.17 6.14 1.13
N PRO A 149 -5.43 5.93 0.65
CA PRO A 149 -6.35 4.98 1.27
C PRO A 149 -5.86 3.56 1.02
N MET A 150 -5.34 2.90 2.05
CA MET A 150 -4.74 1.56 1.95
C MET A 150 -5.50 0.48 2.69
N ILE A 151 -6.19 0.81 3.79
CA ILE A 151 -6.92 -0.18 4.58
C ILE A 151 -8.40 0.20 4.57
N ILE A 152 -9.23 -0.74 4.18
CA ILE A 152 -10.68 -0.59 4.10
C ILE A 152 -11.33 -1.50 5.14
N ASN A 153 -12.22 -0.95 5.95
CA ASN A 153 -13.01 -1.70 6.93
C ASN A 153 -14.35 -2.11 6.34
N LEU A 154 -14.48 -3.38 5.98
CA LEU A 154 -15.68 -3.92 5.34
C LEU A 154 -16.88 -4.09 6.28
N ASN A 155 -16.70 -3.89 7.60
CA ASN A 155 -17.81 -3.84 8.55
C ASN A 155 -18.50 -2.47 8.59
N VAL A 156 -17.83 -1.41 8.09
CA VAL A 156 -18.32 -0.03 8.15
C VAL A 156 -18.70 0.49 6.79
N ILE A 157 -17.97 0.10 5.73
CA ILE A 157 -18.24 0.55 4.36
C ILE A 157 -18.32 -0.65 3.41
N ASP A 158 -19.25 -0.59 2.47
CA ASP A 158 -19.52 -1.70 1.55
C ASP A 158 -18.69 -1.64 0.27
N ASP A 159 -18.41 -0.44 -0.22
CA ASP A 159 -17.66 -0.22 -1.46
C ASP A 159 -16.96 1.14 -1.40
N VAL A 160 -15.85 1.27 -2.10
CA VAL A 160 -15.16 2.52 -2.34
C VAL A 160 -14.75 2.63 -3.80
N ASN A 161 -14.78 3.84 -4.33
CA ASN A 161 -14.27 4.14 -5.66
C ASN A 161 -12.96 4.89 -5.54
N TRP A 162 -11.93 4.40 -6.23
CA TRP A 162 -10.69 5.15 -6.39
C TRP A 162 -10.75 6.08 -7.57
N VAL A 163 -10.11 7.25 -7.44
CA VAL A 163 -9.75 8.11 -8.55
C VAL A 163 -8.57 7.48 -9.31
N GLU A 164 -8.39 7.85 -10.55
CA GLU A 164 -7.27 7.41 -11.39
C GLU A 164 -5.92 7.57 -10.67
N GLY A 165 -5.04 6.58 -10.78
CA GLY A 165 -3.79 6.49 -10.01
C GLY A 165 -3.95 5.90 -8.60
N ALA A 166 -5.18 5.64 -8.14
CA ALA A 166 -5.52 5.03 -6.85
C ALA A 166 -4.91 5.72 -5.60
N HIS A 167 -4.53 6.99 -5.70
CA HIS A 167 -4.03 7.78 -4.56
C HIS A 167 -5.15 8.41 -3.74
N GLU A 168 -6.34 8.57 -4.31
CA GLU A 168 -7.49 9.19 -3.68
C GLU A 168 -8.76 8.37 -3.89
N LEU A 169 -9.73 8.54 -3.01
CA LEU A 169 -11.08 8.04 -3.19
C LEU A 169 -11.96 9.11 -3.84
N ASP A 170 -13.07 8.67 -4.46
CA ASP A 170 -14.07 9.59 -4.99
C ASP A 170 -14.52 10.56 -3.88
N PRO A 171 -14.38 11.87 -4.06
CA PRO A 171 -14.70 12.87 -3.04
C PRO A 171 -16.19 12.93 -2.68
N ASN A 172 -17.06 12.31 -3.49
CA ASN A 172 -18.50 12.21 -3.20
C ASN A 172 -18.85 11.04 -2.28
N LEU A 173 -17.88 10.18 -1.91
CA LEU A 173 -18.12 9.09 -0.97
C LEU A 173 -18.31 9.64 0.44
N ASN A 174 -19.38 9.19 1.09
CA ASN A 174 -19.54 9.41 2.52
C ASN A 174 -18.76 8.33 3.30
N LEU A 175 -17.53 8.66 3.69
CA LEU A 175 -16.67 7.75 4.44
C LEU A 175 -17.07 7.65 5.93
N GLY A 176 -17.91 8.55 6.44
CA GLY A 176 -18.17 8.63 7.88
C GLY A 176 -16.89 8.94 8.66
N SER A 177 -16.60 8.14 9.69
CA SER A 177 -15.34 8.24 10.44
C SER A 177 -14.21 7.51 9.71
N PHE A 178 -13.09 8.19 9.47
CA PHE A 178 -11.90 7.60 8.87
C PHE A 178 -10.62 8.06 9.56
N TRP A 179 -9.57 7.25 9.49
CA TRP A 179 -8.28 7.58 10.09
C TRP A 179 -7.37 8.26 9.08
N HIS A 180 -6.86 9.45 9.42
CA HIS A 180 -5.93 10.20 8.59
C HIS A 180 -4.85 10.86 9.45
N PRO A 181 -3.55 10.82 9.06
CA PRO A 181 -2.47 11.39 9.85
C PRO A 181 -2.46 12.92 9.87
N VAL A 182 -3.10 13.55 8.89
CA VAL A 182 -3.17 15.02 8.74
C VAL A 182 -4.53 15.51 9.18
N PRO A 183 -4.61 16.54 10.07
CA PRO A 183 -5.86 17.19 10.45
C PRO A 183 -6.63 17.71 9.25
N GLU A 184 -7.95 17.72 9.34
CA GLU A 184 -8.84 18.03 8.21
C GLU A 184 -8.64 19.43 7.63
N ASP A 185 -8.39 20.42 8.49
CA ASP A 185 -8.20 21.83 8.14
C ASP A 185 -6.93 22.12 7.34
N ILE A 186 -5.98 21.15 7.30
CA ILE A 186 -4.69 21.28 6.61
C ILE A 186 -4.46 20.21 5.54
N ARG A 187 -5.44 19.31 5.30
CA ARG A 187 -5.34 18.32 4.23
C ARG A 187 -5.25 19.02 2.87
N PRO A 188 -4.40 18.57 1.98
CA PRO A 188 -4.43 19.02 0.59
C PRO A 188 -5.72 18.43 -0.05
N ILE A 189 -6.79 19.21 -0.07
CA ILE A 189 -8.03 18.86 -0.75
C ILE A 189 -7.95 19.39 -2.18
N GLY A 190 -8.12 18.51 -3.15
CA GLY A 190 -8.40 18.76 -4.57
C GLY A 190 -7.75 20.00 -5.22
N GLU A 191 -7.24 19.84 -6.41
CA GLU A 191 -6.57 20.84 -7.26
C GLU A 191 -5.09 21.14 -6.94
N TYR A 192 -4.27 20.22 -7.38
CA TYR A 192 -2.80 20.25 -7.31
C TYR A 192 -2.14 21.37 -8.14
N LYS A 193 -2.86 22.23 -8.86
CA LYS A 193 -2.28 23.03 -9.94
C LYS A 193 -1.86 24.46 -9.62
N GLU A 194 -2.37 25.14 -8.58
CA GLU A 194 -2.08 26.58 -8.47
C GLU A 194 -1.64 27.14 -7.10
N HIS A 195 -1.58 26.32 -6.03
CA HIS A 195 -1.27 26.85 -4.67
C HIS A 195 -0.09 26.18 -3.96
N VAL A 196 0.89 25.71 -4.70
CA VAL A 196 1.99 24.86 -4.20
C VAL A 196 2.83 25.56 -3.13
N TRP A 197 3.21 26.81 -3.28
CA TRP A 197 4.21 27.47 -2.40
C TRP A 197 3.71 27.81 -0.98
N GLY A 198 2.50 28.28 -0.80
CA GLY A 198 1.95 28.59 0.53
C GLY A 198 1.57 27.36 1.35
N LYS A 199 1.27 26.22 0.67
CA LYS A 199 0.98 24.93 1.30
C LYS A 199 2.24 24.19 1.71
N TRP A 200 3.38 24.42 1.04
CA TRP A 200 4.67 23.81 1.38
C TRP A 200 5.19 24.21 2.77
N GLN A 201 5.02 25.47 3.19
CA GLN A 201 5.41 25.89 4.54
C GLN A 201 4.58 25.20 5.63
N LYS A 202 3.26 25.11 5.45
CA LYS A 202 2.40 24.33 6.35
C LYS A 202 2.71 22.82 6.32
N MET A 203 3.16 22.33 5.18
CA MET A 203 3.54 20.92 4.99
C MET A 203 4.80 20.55 5.80
N TRP A 204 5.79 21.45 5.94
CA TRP A 204 6.97 21.21 6.79
C TRP A 204 6.59 21.06 8.28
N GLU A 205 5.64 21.86 8.77
CA GLU A 205 5.11 21.73 10.13
C GLU A 205 4.40 20.37 10.34
N ILE A 206 3.77 19.85 9.28
CA ILE A 206 3.12 18.52 9.30
C ILE A 206 4.16 17.40 9.27
N LEU A 207 5.24 17.54 8.52
CA LEU A 207 6.27 16.51 8.38
C LEU A 207 6.88 16.12 9.74
N ASP A 208 7.09 17.08 10.64
CA ASP A 208 7.53 16.80 11.99
C ASP A 208 6.54 15.94 12.77
N THR A 209 5.25 16.03 12.45
CA THR A 209 4.22 15.21 13.09
C THR A 209 4.12 13.79 12.51
N PHE A 210 4.55 13.55 11.28
CA PHE A 210 4.49 12.23 10.63
C PHE A 210 5.29 11.17 11.37
N ASN A 211 6.48 11.53 11.86
CA ASN A 211 7.34 10.63 12.64
C ASN A 211 6.66 10.11 13.90
N SER A 212 5.76 10.91 14.51
CA SER A 212 5.01 10.54 15.70
C SER A 212 3.76 9.69 15.41
N LYS A 213 3.32 9.58 14.15
CA LYS A 213 2.11 8.83 13.82
C LYS A 213 2.33 7.32 13.97
N PRO A 214 1.38 6.61 14.60
CA PRO A 214 1.53 5.19 14.87
C PRO A 214 1.42 4.33 13.61
N LEU A 215 0.53 4.69 12.68
CA LEU A 215 0.30 3.96 11.44
C LEU A 215 1.06 4.64 10.30
N LYS A 216 1.95 3.90 9.65
CA LYS A 216 2.82 4.39 8.58
C LYS A 216 2.68 3.54 7.34
N MET A 217 2.97 4.11 6.18
CA MET A 217 3.24 3.39 4.94
C MET A 217 4.67 3.66 4.52
N LEU A 218 5.45 2.60 4.42
CA LEU A 218 6.85 2.62 4.01
C LEU A 218 6.92 2.22 2.53
N HIS A 219 7.28 3.16 1.66
CA HIS A 219 7.34 2.96 0.22
C HIS A 219 8.78 2.74 -0.23
N TYR A 220 9.09 1.54 -0.71
CA TYR A 220 10.43 1.05 -1.01
C TYR A 220 10.80 1.10 -2.50
N LYS A 221 10.46 2.19 -3.16
CA LYS A 221 10.72 2.37 -4.60
C LYS A 221 12.18 2.64 -4.92
N TYR A 222 12.92 3.37 -4.05
CA TYR A 222 14.27 3.87 -4.33
C TYR A 222 15.34 3.15 -3.52
N LEU A 223 15.54 1.86 -3.81
CA LEU A 223 16.49 0.98 -3.15
C LEU A 223 17.74 0.75 -4.01
N GLY A 224 18.51 1.83 -4.23
CA GLY A 224 19.70 1.80 -5.06
C GLY A 224 19.45 2.00 -6.54
N ALA A 225 20.45 2.58 -7.22
CA ALA A 225 20.34 2.97 -8.63
C ALA A 225 20.09 1.79 -9.57
N ASP A 226 20.74 0.65 -9.32
CA ASP A 226 20.62 -0.53 -10.17
C ASP A 226 19.22 -1.16 -10.08
N TYR A 227 18.66 -1.27 -8.87
CA TYR A 227 17.29 -1.76 -8.67
C TYR A 227 16.28 -0.86 -9.39
N VAL A 228 16.35 0.46 -9.17
CA VAL A 228 15.48 1.45 -9.80
C VAL A 228 15.60 1.37 -11.32
N SER A 229 16.84 1.40 -11.86
CA SER A 229 17.09 1.34 -13.31
C SER A 229 16.52 0.07 -13.94
N ASN A 230 16.69 -1.08 -13.31
CA ASN A 230 16.17 -2.35 -13.83
C ASN A 230 14.65 -2.39 -13.81
N ARG A 231 14.03 -1.89 -12.74
CA ARG A 231 12.59 -1.81 -12.62
C ARG A 231 11.95 -0.91 -13.70
N TYR A 232 12.54 0.26 -13.96
CA TYR A 232 12.04 1.15 -15.03
C TYR A 232 12.26 0.60 -16.44
N LYS A 233 13.26 -0.26 -16.67
CA LYS A 233 13.43 -0.94 -17.97
C LYS A 233 12.33 -1.98 -18.24
N LEU A 234 11.70 -2.54 -17.22
CA LEU A 234 10.58 -3.45 -17.39
C LEU A 234 9.33 -2.73 -17.89
N TYR A 235 9.18 -1.43 -17.59
CA TYR A 235 8.02 -0.61 -17.98
C TYR A 235 8.24 0.18 -19.29
N ALA A 236 9.43 0.08 -19.92
CA ALA A 236 9.78 0.77 -21.17
C ALA A 236 9.58 -0.11 -22.40
#